data_a24014d777a7a7912119ffd8e386cf0a
#
_entry.id   a24014d777a7a7912119ffd8e386cf0a
#
_cell.length_a   1.000
_cell.length_b   1.000
_cell.length_c   1.000
_cell.angle_alpha   90.00
_cell.angle_beta   90.00
_cell.angle_gamma   90.00
#
_symmetry.space_group_name_H-M   'P 1'
#
loop_
_entity.id
_entity.type
_entity.pdbx_description
1 polymer ?
#
loop_
_entity_poly.entity_id
_entity_poly.type
_entity_poly.pdbx_seq_one_letter_code
_entity_poly.pdbx_strand_id
1 'polypeptide(L)'
;IADAGLNPKDIDGVIPYATGSAVAEDFITNLGISDLRLSATTPLGGASCLAAVQLAVGSIVAGIANHVLIPIGRNGYSGARIGSRVQQLPQFRTVGEFEMPLGQIAPAQLYAHMARRHMETFGTKSEHFGKIAVTVREHATMNDNSLMKDPLTLEQHQTARMISEPLRLFDCCLESDGGAAIVVSNSERARDLKSQPVYIMGIAEGHPDSPSAITQRPDITTLGTAKAAPRAF
;
A
#
# COMPACT_ATOMS: atom_id res chain seq x y z
N ILE A 1 -15.84 -6.60 -9.50
CA ILE A 1 -16.25 -7.07 -10.84
C ILE A 1 -17.67 -6.58 -11.11
N ALA A 2 -18.67 -6.97 -10.34
CA ALA A 2 -20.06 -6.54 -10.53
C ALA A 2 -20.29 -5.03 -10.46
N ASP A 3 -19.50 -4.30 -9.68
CA ASP A 3 -19.54 -2.84 -9.63
C ASP A 3 -19.16 -2.22 -10.98
N ALA A 4 -18.16 -2.77 -11.65
CA ALA A 4 -17.79 -2.37 -13.02
C ALA A 4 -18.80 -2.83 -14.09
N GLY A 5 -19.81 -3.65 -13.74
CA GLY A 5 -20.75 -4.24 -14.69
C GLY A 5 -20.18 -5.40 -15.50
N LEU A 6 -19.10 -6.02 -15.00
CA LEU A 6 -18.47 -7.18 -15.61
C LEU A 6 -18.88 -8.48 -14.90
N ASN A 7 -18.79 -9.59 -15.64
CA ASN A 7 -18.88 -10.95 -15.08
C ASN A 7 -17.46 -11.50 -14.84
N PRO A 8 -17.31 -12.51 -13.97
CA PRO A 8 -16.01 -13.17 -13.79
C PRO A 8 -15.40 -13.71 -15.08
N LYS A 9 -16.20 -14.12 -16.04
CA LYS A 9 -15.75 -14.61 -17.36
C LYS A 9 -15.13 -13.54 -18.25
N ASP A 10 -15.39 -12.27 -17.95
CA ASP A 10 -14.84 -11.14 -18.71
C ASP A 10 -13.41 -10.78 -18.23
N ILE A 11 -13.01 -11.27 -17.05
CA ILE A 11 -11.69 -11.06 -16.49
C ILE A 11 -10.68 -11.99 -17.18
N ASP A 12 -9.65 -11.37 -17.79
CA ASP A 12 -8.57 -12.07 -18.48
C ASP A 12 -7.18 -11.80 -17.88
N GLY A 13 -7.11 -11.03 -16.80
CA GLY A 13 -5.91 -10.82 -16.01
C GLY A 13 -6.18 -10.78 -14.52
N VAL A 14 -5.30 -11.35 -13.69
CA VAL A 14 -5.36 -11.29 -12.22
C VAL A 14 -3.97 -11.00 -11.67
N ILE A 15 -3.85 -9.95 -10.85
CA ILE A 15 -2.61 -9.58 -10.18
C ILE A 15 -2.88 -9.50 -8.67
N PRO A 16 -2.83 -10.63 -7.94
CA PRO A 16 -3.05 -10.64 -6.49
C PRO A 16 -1.99 -9.83 -5.75
N TYR A 17 -2.38 -9.24 -4.63
CA TYR A 17 -1.45 -8.62 -3.71
C TYR A 17 -0.46 -9.66 -3.15
N ALA A 18 0.81 -9.49 -3.46
CA ALA A 18 1.85 -10.50 -3.35
C ALA A 18 2.36 -10.74 -1.93
N THR A 19 1.55 -11.20 -1.02
CA THR A 19 2.05 -11.61 0.29
C THR A 19 1.58 -13.01 0.72
N GLY A 20 1.52 -13.93 -0.24
CA GLY A 20 1.52 -15.36 0.04
C GLY A 20 0.21 -15.99 0.52
N SER A 21 -0.93 -15.30 0.39
CA SER A 21 -2.21 -15.84 0.85
C SER A 21 -3.17 -16.27 -0.25
N ALA A 22 -3.00 -15.80 -1.47
CA ALA A 22 -3.83 -16.19 -2.60
C ALA A 22 -3.04 -16.13 -3.91
N VAL A 23 -3.23 -17.12 -4.75
CA VAL A 23 -2.64 -17.22 -6.08
C VAL A 23 -3.74 -17.10 -7.15
N ALA A 24 -3.35 -16.96 -8.42
CA ALA A 24 -4.31 -16.79 -9.50
C ALA A 24 -5.33 -17.95 -9.60
N GLU A 25 -4.88 -19.16 -9.32
CA GLU A 25 -5.71 -20.37 -9.32
C GLU A 25 -6.85 -20.32 -8.31
N ASP A 26 -6.64 -19.67 -7.17
CA ASP A 26 -7.71 -19.46 -6.18
C ASP A 26 -8.82 -18.56 -6.76
N PHE A 27 -8.44 -17.51 -7.51
CA PHE A 27 -9.41 -16.63 -8.16
C PHE A 27 -10.11 -17.30 -9.34
N ILE A 28 -9.39 -18.09 -10.14
CA ILE A 28 -9.97 -18.90 -11.23
C ILE A 28 -11.05 -19.80 -10.65
N THR A 29 -10.70 -20.58 -9.62
CA THR A 29 -11.59 -21.57 -9.02
C THR A 29 -12.79 -20.93 -8.34
N ASN A 30 -12.57 -19.89 -7.51
CA ASN A 30 -13.63 -19.30 -6.70
C ASN A 30 -14.54 -18.33 -7.46
N LEU A 31 -14.05 -17.70 -8.53
CA LEU A 31 -14.80 -16.74 -9.34
C LEU A 31 -15.31 -17.32 -10.67
N GLY A 32 -14.75 -18.43 -11.11
CA GLY A 32 -15.12 -19.04 -12.40
C GLY A 32 -14.56 -18.28 -13.60
N ILE A 33 -13.31 -17.77 -13.48
CA ILE A 33 -12.58 -17.14 -14.60
C ILE A 33 -12.24 -18.24 -15.61
N SER A 34 -12.59 -18.04 -16.89
CA SER A 34 -12.49 -19.10 -17.90
C SER A 34 -11.29 -18.96 -18.86
N ASP A 35 -10.78 -17.75 -19.07
CA ASP A 35 -9.68 -17.44 -20.01
C ASP A 35 -8.70 -16.46 -19.38
N LEU A 36 -7.89 -16.94 -18.44
CA LEU A 36 -6.86 -16.13 -17.80
C LEU A 36 -5.62 -16.07 -18.67
N ARG A 37 -5.25 -14.88 -19.15
CA ARG A 37 -4.10 -14.61 -20.03
C ARG A 37 -2.94 -13.96 -19.30
N LEU A 38 -3.22 -13.29 -18.16
CA LEU A 38 -2.24 -12.62 -17.33
C LEU A 38 -2.36 -13.07 -15.88
N SER A 39 -1.29 -13.59 -15.33
CA SER A 39 -1.13 -13.81 -13.89
C SER A 39 0.24 -13.31 -13.45
N ALA A 40 0.28 -12.44 -12.46
CA ALA A 40 1.53 -11.89 -11.93
C ALA A 40 1.37 -11.48 -10.46
N THR A 41 2.48 -11.22 -9.81
CA THR A 41 2.52 -10.66 -8.45
C THR A 41 3.51 -9.51 -8.39
N THR A 42 3.28 -8.56 -7.48
CA THR A 42 4.12 -7.37 -7.30
C THR A 42 4.60 -7.26 -5.85
N PRO A 43 5.70 -7.93 -5.47
CA PRO A 43 6.15 -8.05 -4.07
C PRO A 43 6.90 -6.79 -3.58
N LEU A 44 6.23 -5.64 -3.57
CA LEU A 44 6.80 -4.33 -3.19
C LEU A 44 6.24 -3.78 -1.86
N GLY A 45 5.74 -4.64 -0.99
CA GLY A 45 5.15 -4.22 0.29
C GLY A 45 3.94 -3.30 0.09
N GLY A 46 3.91 -2.15 0.74
CA GLY A 46 2.82 -1.19 0.60
C GLY A 46 2.63 -0.60 -0.80
N ALA A 47 3.68 -0.57 -1.62
CA ALA A 47 3.62 -0.10 -3.01
C ALA A 47 3.06 -1.16 -4.00
N SER A 48 2.87 -2.41 -3.57
CA SER A 48 2.43 -3.51 -4.44
C SER A 48 1.14 -3.21 -5.20
N CYS A 49 0.20 -2.51 -4.58
CA CYS A 49 -1.08 -2.18 -5.22
C CYS A 49 -0.90 -1.28 -6.44
N LEU A 50 -0.08 -0.23 -6.33
CA LEU A 50 0.19 0.69 -7.44
C LEU A 50 1.08 0.06 -8.50
N ALA A 51 2.05 -0.76 -8.12
CA ALA A 51 2.84 -1.55 -9.05
C ALA A 51 1.99 -2.56 -9.83
N ALA A 52 0.98 -3.16 -9.20
CA ALA A 52 0.00 -4.01 -9.88
C ALA A 52 -0.83 -3.23 -10.91
N VAL A 53 -1.24 -2.01 -10.59
CA VAL A 53 -1.93 -1.12 -11.54
C VAL A 53 -1.02 -0.78 -12.72
N GLN A 54 0.26 -0.47 -12.47
CA GLN A 54 1.22 -0.20 -13.55
C GLN A 54 1.41 -1.41 -14.47
N LEU A 55 1.53 -2.60 -13.90
CA LEU A 55 1.66 -3.84 -14.67
C LEU A 55 0.38 -4.15 -15.47
N ALA A 56 -0.79 -3.92 -14.88
CA ALA A 56 -2.07 -4.07 -15.57
C ALA A 56 -2.17 -3.11 -16.78
N VAL A 57 -1.82 -1.83 -16.60
CA VAL A 57 -1.79 -0.84 -17.68
C VAL A 57 -0.85 -1.30 -18.82
N GLY A 58 0.39 -1.70 -18.46
CA GLY A 58 1.35 -2.20 -19.45
C GLY A 58 0.84 -3.42 -20.22
N SER A 59 0.19 -4.36 -19.52
CA SER A 59 -0.36 -5.57 -20.13
C SER A 59 -1.54 -5.28 -21.06
N ILE A 60 -2.40 -4.34 -20.69
CA ILE A 60 -3.53 -3.89 -21.54
C ILE A 60 -3.03 -3.17 -22.77
N VAL A 61 -2.07 -2.26 -22.63
CA VAL A 61 -1.45 -1.54 -23.76
C VAL A 61 -0.75 -2.50 -24.72
N ALA A 62 -0.11 -3.55 -24.19
CA ALA A 62 0.51 -4.60 -25.00
C ALA A 62 -0.50 -5.58 -25.63
N GLY A 63 -1.80 -5.46 -25.38
CA GLY A 63 -2.83 -6.34 -25.91
C GLY A 63 -2.87 -7.73 -25.28
N ILE A 64 -2.20 -7.95 -24.13
CA ILE A 64 -2.18 -9.24 -23.44
C ILE A 64 -3.51 -9.50 -22.73
N ALA A 65 -4.07 -8.48 -22.08
CA ALA A 65 -5.33 -8.56 -21.36
C ALA A 65 -6.22 -7.34 -21.67
N ASN A 66 -7.52 -7.46 -21.37
CA ASN A 66 -8.50 -6.38 -21.53
C ASN A 66 -9.06 -5.91 -20.19
N HIS A 67 -9.27 -6.83 -19.24
CA HIS A 67 -9.84 -6.58 -17.93
C HIS A 67 -9.00 -7.26 -16.85
N VAL A 68 -8.22 -6.49 -16.13
CA VAL A 68 -7.31 -7.01 -15.10
C VAL A 68 -7.90 -6.75 -13.72
N LEU A 69 -8.13 -7.81 -12.96
CA LEU A 69 -8.52 -7.75 -11.56
C LEU A 69 -7.30 -7.67 -10.67
N ILE A 70 -7.28 -6.69 -9.77
CA ILE A 70 -6.25 -6.50 -8.74
C ILE A 70 -6.93 -6.65 -7.38
N PRO A 71 -7.00 -7.87 -6.83
CA PRO A 71 -7.58 -8.11 -5.52
C PRO A 71 -6.56 -7.83 -4.43
N ILE A 72 -7.01 -7.16 -3.37
CA ILE A 72 -6.22 -6.83 -2.20
C ILE A 72 -6.99 -7.28 -0.99
N GLY A 73 -6.45 -8.20 -0.22
CA GLY A 73 -7.07 -8.68 1.00
C GLY A 73 -6.05 -8.89 2.10
N ARG A 74 -6.43 -8.56 3.32
CA ARG A 74 -5.56 -8.76 4.47
C ARG A 74 -6.36 -9.02 5.76
N ASN A 75 -5.89 -10.00 6.52
CA ASN A 75 -6.31 -10.28 7.87
C ASN A 75 -5.25 -9.76 8.86
N GLY A 76 -5.05 -8.43 8.89
CA GLY A 76 -4.01 -7.80 9.70
C GLY A 76 -4.28 -7.86 11.19
N TYR A 77 -5.56 -7.84 11.59
CA TYR A 77 -5.99 -7.90 12.97
C TYR A 77 -6.20 -9.35 13.45
N SER A 78 -6.95 -10.16 12.73
CA SER A 78 -7.28 -11.55 13.10
C SER A 78 -6.18 -12.55 12.77
N GLY A 79 -5.23 -12.20 11.90
CA GLY A 79 -4.10 -13.04 11.53
C GLY A 79 -2.79 -12.68 12.25
N ALA A 80 -1.67 -13.13 11.67
CA ALA A 80 -0.35 -12.80 12.20
C ALA A 80 -0.08 -11.30 12.13
N ARG A 81 0.40 -10.72 13.22
CA ARG A 81 0.71 -9.29 13.35
C ARG A 81 1.86 -8.88 12.45
N ILE A 82 1.92 -7.59 12.09
CA ILE A 82 2.90 -7.05 11.15
C ILE A 82 4.34 -7.35 11.56
N GLY A 83 4.66 -7.31 12.85
CA GLY A 83 6.00 -7.60 13.34
C GLY A 83 6.49 -9.02 13.02
N SER A 84 5.62 -10.03 13.09
CA SER A 84 5.96 -11.41 12.70
C SER A 84 5.94 -11.59 11.18
N ARG A 85 5.10 -10.86 10.46
CA ARG A 85 5.02 -10.96 8.99
C ARG A 85 6.19 -10.30 8.28
N VAL A 86 6.64 -9.14 8.78
CA VAL A 86 7.80 -8.43 8.21
C VAL A 86 9.02 -9.33 8.13
N GLN A 87 9.22 -10.19 9.10
CA GLN A 87 10.33 -11.14 9.13
C GLN A 87 10.29 -12.19 8.00
N GLN A 88 9.10 -12.49 7.47
CA GLN A 88 8.89 -13.51 6.44
C GLN A 88 8.93 -12.92 5.02
N LEU A 89 8.98 -11.60 4.87
CA LEU A 89 8.97 -10.96 3.57
C LEU A 89 10.40 -10.86 3.00
N PRO A 90 10.67 -11.39 1.80
CA PRO A 90 12.02 -11.41 1.21
C PRO A 90 12.68 -10.03 1.13
N GLN A 91 11.91 -8.98 0.89
CA GLN A 91 12.39 -7.60 0.83
C GLN A 91 12.89 -7.07 2.19
N PHE A 92 12.55 -7.71 3.30
CA PHE A 92 13.00 -7.34 4.64
C PHE A 92 14.12 -8.24 5.18
N ARG A 93 14.74 -9.05 4.34
CA ARG A 93 15.86 -9.90 4.75
C ARG A 93 16.96 -9.11 5.46
N THR A 94 17.34 -7.98 4.89
CA THR A 94 18.37 -7.10 5.47
C THR A 94 17.94 -6.55 6.84
N VAL A 95 16.66 -6.24 7.03
CA VAL A 95 16.10 -5.85 8.32
C VAL A 95 16.29 -6.97 9.35
N GLY A 96 15.98 -8.20 8.98
CA GLY A 96 16.16 -9.37 9.83
C GLY A 96 17.60 -9.62 10.23
N GLU A 97 18.53 -9.43 9.31
CA GLU A 97 19.96 -9.71 9.53
C GLU A 97 20.69 -8.59 10.30
N PHE A 98 20.35 -7.31 10.08
CA PHE A 98 21.14 -6.18 10.58
C PHE A 98 20.39 -5.24 11.53
N GLU A 99 19.07 -5.13 11.44
CA GLU A 99 18.28 -4.18 12.21
C GLU A 99 17.55 -4.83 13.39
N MET A 100 17.01 -6.02 13.20
CA MET A 100 16.35 -6.76 14.28
C MET A 100 17.24 -7.04 15.49
N PRO A 101 18.53 -7.41 15.33
CA PRO A 101 19.42 -7.59 16.48
C PRO A 101 19.58 -6.32 17.32
N LEU A 102 19.31 -5.14 16.72
CA LEU A 102 19.30 -3.84 17.41
C LEU A 102 17.93 -3.44 17.96
N GLY A 103 16.96 -4.36 17.94
CA GLY A 103 15.61 -4.14 18.47
C GLY A 103 14.61 -3.53 17.49
N GLN A 104 14.93 -3.42 16.19
CA GLN A 104 14.06 -2.81 15.18
C GLN A 104 13.19 -3.87 14.50
N ILE A 105 12.01 -4.11 15.04
CA ILE A 105 11.15 -5.23 14.66
C ILE A 105 9.90 -4.75 13.91
N ALA A 106 9.45 -3.53 14.16
CA ALA A 106 8.17 -3.02 13.65
C ALA A 106 8.34 -1.76 12.78
N PRO A 107 7.41 -1.51 11.83
CA PRO A 107 7.49 -0.36 10.94
C PRO A 107 7.67 0.98 11.66
N ALA A 108 6.99 1.20 12.78
CA ALA A 108 7.14 2.44 13.53
C ALA A 108 8.60 2.70 13.98
N GLN A 109 9.33 1.66 14.36
CA GLN A 109 10.72 1.77 14.75
C GLN A 109 11.63 2.13 13.57
N LEU A 110 11.38 1.52 12.39
CA LEU A 110 12.12 1.81 11.17
C LEU A 110 11.86 3.24 10.67
N TYR A 111 10.61 3.67 10.66
CA TYR A 111 10.22 5.02 10.20
C TYR A 111 10.55 6.13 11.20
N ALA A 112 10.74 5.80 12.49
CA ALA A 112 11.15 6.78 13.49
C ALA A 112 12.48 7.46 13.15
N HIS A 113 13.44 6.74 12.56
CA HIS A 113 14.71 7.30 12.09
C HIS A 113 14.50 8.35 10.99
N MET A 114 13.61 8.08 10.04
CA MET A 114 13.26 9.05 8.98
C MET A 114 12.60 10.29 9.58
N ALA A 115 11.66 10.09 10.49
CA ALA A 115 10.98 11.18 11.18
C ALA A 115 11.99 12.04 11.97
N ARG A 116 12.88 11.43 12.74
CA ARG A 116 13.93 12.14 13.49
C ARG A 116 14.84 12.92 12.56
N ARG A 117 15.34 12.31 11.49
CA ARG A 117 16.19 12.98 10.52
C ARG A 117 15.49 14.15 9.85
N HIS A 118 14.20 13.99 9.51
CA HIS A 118 13.40 15.07 8.94
C HIS A 118 13.23 16.24 9.92
N MET A 119 13.01 15.95 11.20
CA MET A 119 12.93 16.97 12.25
C MET A 119 14.24 17.76 12.37
N GLU A 120 15.37 17.09 12.36
CA GLU A 120 16.70 17.72 12.46
C GLU A 120 17.04 18.55 11.22
N THR A 121 16.70 18.04 10.03
CA THR A 121 17.07 18.69 8.76
C THR A 121 16.16 19.85 8.42
N PHE A 122 14.86 19.76 8.69
CA PHE A 122 13.84 20.72 8.25
C PHE A 122 13.13 21.45 9.37
N GLY A 123 13.51 21.22 10.63
CA GLY A 123 12.86 21.87 11.79
C GLY A 123 11.42 21.39 12.05
N THR A 124 11.05 20.22 11.53
CA THR A 124 9.72 19.64 11.76
C THR A 124 9.54 19.34 13.25
N LYS A 125 8.36 19.65 13.78
CA LYS A 125 8.00 19.46 15.18
C LYS A 125 6.96 18.36 15.33
N SER A 126 6.82 17.79 16.53
CA SER A 126 5.82 16.77 16.85
C SER A 126 4.39 17.22 16.55
N GLU A 127 4.11 18.54 16.71
CA GLU A 127 2.80 19.13 16.41
C GLU A 127 2.45 19.05 14.91
N HIS A 128 3.45 19.02 14.02
CA HIS A 128 3.21 18.86 12.59
C HIS A 128 2.68 17.46 12.27
N PHE A 129 3.22 16.43 12.91
CA PHE A 129 2.67 15.07 12.83
C PHE A 129 1.26 15.00 13.44
N GLY A 130 1.09 15.63 14.62
CA GLY A 130 -0.21 15.74 15.27
C GLY A 130 -1.27 16.39 14.38
N LYS A 131 -0.92 17.44 13.65
CA LYS A 131 -1.85 18.09 12.72
C LYS A 131 -2.30 17.15 11.60
N ILE A 132 -1.40 16.32 11.07
CA ILE A 132 -1.75 15.29 10.08
C ILE A 132 -2.74 14.30 10.70
N ALA A 133 -2.45 13.77 11.90
CA ALA A 133 -3.30 12.81 12.59
C ALA A 133 -4.70 13.37 12.86
N VAL A 134 -4.80 14.62 13.33
CA VAL A 134 -6.06 15.32 13.59
C VAL A 134 -6.87 15.49 12.31
N THR A 135 -6.25 15.98 11.23
CA THR A 135 -6.94 16.16 9.94
C THR A 135 -7.45 14.84 9.36
N VAL A 136 -6.63 13.79 9.39
CA VAL A 136 -7.06 12.46 8.93
C VAL A 136 -8.21 11.92 9.80
N ARG A 137 -8.18 12.16 11.12
CA ARG A 137 -9.28 11.79 12.02
C ARG A 137 -10.56 12.56 11.71
N GLU A 138 -10.47 13.84 11.40
CA GLU A 138 -11.61 14.65 10.97
C GLU A 138 -12.27 14.04 9.72
N HIS A 139 -11.47 13.66 8.70
CA HIS A 139 -11.99 12.95 7.53
C HIS A 139 -12.60 11.60 7.88
N ALA A 140 -12.01 10.86 8.83
CA ALA A 140 -12.55 9.58 9.28
C ALA A 140 -13.93 9.72 9.96
N THR A 141 -14.18 10.81 10.68
CA THR A 141 -15.50 11.05 11.29
C THR A 141 -16.62 11.24 10.25
N MET A 142 -16.28 11.65 9.03
CA MET A 142 -17.23 11.83 7.92
C MET A 142 -17.46 10.53 7.11
N ASN A 143 -16.74 9.46 7.39
CA ASN A 143 -16.85 8.19 6.67
C ASN A 143 -17.45 7.12 7.56
N ASP A 144 -18.64 6.63 7.19
CA ASP A 144 -19.39 5.61 7.94
C ASP A 144 -18.62 4.29 8.09
N ASN A 145 -17.71 3.98 7.18
CA ASN A 145 -16.90 2.75 7.21
C ASN A 145 -15.59 2.89 7.98
N SER A 146 -15.28 4.07 8.55
CA SER A 146 -14.05 4.24 9.31
C SER A 146 -14.12 3.52 10.67
N LEU A 147 -12.98 2.97 11.11
CA LEU A 147 -12.86 2.32 12.42
C LEU A 147 -12.78 3.34 13.57
N MET A 148 -12.18 4.49 13.33
CA MET A 148 -11.95 5.53 14.33
C MET A 148 -12.85 6.74 14.03
N LYS A 149 -13.94 6.86 14.79
CA LYS A 149 -14.96 7.91 14.58
C LYS A 149 -14.94 9.02 15.63
N ASP A 150 -14.26 8.81 16.74
CA ASP A 150 -14.19 9.84 17.79
C ASP A 150 -13.21 10.94 17.37
N PRO A 151 -13.57 12.21 17.51
CA PRO A 151 -12.67 13.32 17.21
C PRO A 151 -11.34 13.22 17.96
N LEU A 152 -10.28 13.75 17.36
CA LEU A 152 -8.95 13.80 17.94
C LEU A 152 -8.49 15.25 18.01
N THR A 153 -8.02 15.69 19.20
CA THR A 153 -7.41 17.00 19.36
C THR A 153 -5.89 16.94 19.27
N LEU A 154 -5.25 18.07 18.97
CA LEU A 154 -3.79 18.16 18.98
C LEU A 154 -3.22 17.88 20.38
N GLU A 155 -3.89 18.32 21.44
CA GLU A 155 -3.50 18.04 22.82
C GLU A 155 -3.51 16.54 23.13
N GLN A 156 -4.57 15.83 22.73
CA GLN A 156 -4.64 14.37 22.87
C GLN A 156 -3.52 13.66 22.13
N HIS A 157 -3.18 14.14 20.92
CA HIS A 157 -2.03 13.61 20.19
C HIS A 157 -0.73 13.84 20.95
N GLN A 158 -0.48 15.05 21.45
CA GLN A 158 0.78 15.43 22.10
C GLN A 158 0.97 14.76 23.47
N THR A 159 -0.12 14.41 24.15
CA THR A 159 -0.10 13.68 25.42
C THR A 159 -0.15 12.15 25.25
N ALA A 160 -0.40 11.66 24.02
CA ALA A 160 -0.45 10.23 23.73
C ALA A 160 0.92 9.57 23.96
N ARG A 161 0.88 8.28 24.36
CA ARG A 161 2.10 7.52 24.62
C ARG A 161 3.01 7.46 23.40
N MET A 162 4.30 7.49 23.62
CA MET A 162 5.32 7.28 22.60
C MET A 162 5.33 5.80 22.18
N ILE A 163 5.34 5.52 20.88
CA ILE A 163 5.49 4.15 20.34
C ILE A 163 6.96 3.89 19.99
N SER A 164 7.55 4.79 19.21
CA SER A 164 8.97 4.82 18.90
C SER A 164 9.35 6.26 18.62
N GLU A 165 10.12 6.89 19.50
CA GLU A 165 10.43 8.32 19.40
C GLU A 165 10.98 8.70 18.01
N PRO A 166 10.44 9.72 17.31
CA PRO A 166 9.48 10.72 17.78
C PRO A 166 8.00 10.38 17.54
N LEU A 167 7.66 9.16 17.10
CA LEU A 167 6.31 8.76 16.72
C LEU A 167 5.46 8.35 17.94
N ARG A 168 4.27 8.93 18.03
CA ARG A 168 3.27 8.67 19.07
C ARG A 168 2.21 7.69 18.60
N LEU A 169 1.32 7.29 19.48
CA LEU A 169 0.24 6.33 19.20
C LEU A 169 -0.57 6.71 17.96
N PHE A 170 -0.94 7.97 17.82
CA PHE A 170 -1.78 8.43 16.71
C PHE A 170 -1.00 8.70 15.41
N ASP A 171 0.32 8.59 15.42
CA ASP A 171 1.15 8.57 14.22
C ASP A 171 1.24 7.17 13.59
N CYS A 172 0.74 6.15 14.28
CA CYS A 172 0.80 4.76 13.87
C CYS A 172 -0.59 4.27 13.43
N CYS A 173 -0.65 3.59 12.29
CA CYS A 173 -1.90 3.01 11.82
C CYS A 173 -2.32 1.78 12.65
N LEU A 174 -3.62 1.48 12.60
CA LEU A 174 -4.16 0.24 13.13
C LEU A 174 -3.84 -0.94 12.20
N GLU A 175 -3.65 -2.11 12.79
CA GLU A 175 -3.75 -3.36 12.05
C GLU A 175 -5.23 -3.72 11.90
N SER A 176 -5.68 -3.89 10.67
CA SER A 176 -7.09 -4.12 10.35
C SER A 176 -7.27 -5.29 9.40
N ASP A 177 -8.42 -5.93 9.50
CA ASP A 177 -8.90 -6.88 8.51
C ASP A 177 -9.67 -6.12 7.44
N GLY A 178 -9.47 -6.46 6.19
CA GLY A 178 -10.17 -5.82 5.12
C GLY A 178 -9.73 -6.29 3.74
N GLY A 179 -10.53 -5.92 2.75
CA GLY A 179 -10.23 -6.20 1.36
C GLY A 179 -10.78 -5.12 0.45
N ALA A 180 -10.13 -4.97 -0.68
CA ALA A 180 -10.54 -4.12 -1.78
C ALA A 180 -10.16 -4.78 -3.10
N ALA A 181 -10.77 -4.33 -4.18
CA ALA A 181 -10.37 -4.75 -5.51
C ALA A 181 -10.46 -3.59 -6.49
N ILE A 182 -9.55 -3.58 -7.45
CA ILE A 182 -9.54 -2.66 -8.58
C ILE A 182 -9.70 -3.48 -9.85
N VAL A 183 -10.53 -3.01 -10.78
CA VAL A 183 -10.56 -3.54 -12.15
C VAL A 183 -9.97 -2.48 -13.06
N VAL A 184 -8.88 -2.81 -13.75
CA VAL A 184 -8.28 -1.99 -14.79
C VAL A 184 -8.72 -2.54 -16.14
N SER A 185 -9.34 -1.68 -16.96
CA SER A 185 -9.93 -2.08 -18.23
C SER A 185 -9.34 -1.30 -19.40
N ASN A 186 -9.34 -1.91 -20.57
CA ASN A 186 -9.08 -1.19 -21.81
C ASN A 186 -10.04 0.00 -21.96
N SER A 187 -9.52 1.18 -22.29
CA SER A 187 -10.27 2.43 -22.32
C SER A 187 -11.44 2.42 -23.31
N GLU A 188 -11.31 1.72 -24.45
CA GLU A 188 -12.39 1.61 -25.44
C GLU A 188 -13.55 0.80 -24.88
N ARG A 189 -13.26 -0.31 -24.18
CA ARG A 189 -14.27 -1.17 -23.55
C ARG A 189 -14.86 -0.56 -22.29
N ALA A 190 -14.08 0.24 -21.57
CA ALA A 190 -14.51 0.86 -20.31
C ALA A 190 -15.68 1.84 -20.49
N ARG A 191 -15.83 2.42 -21.69
CA ARG A 191 -16.93 3.36 -22.00
C ARG A 191 -18.31 2.71 -21.97
N ASP A 192 -18.36 1.41 -22.26
CA ASP A 192 -19.61 0.64 -22.33
C ASP A 192 -19.95 -0.07 -21.02
N LEU A 193 -19.11 0.11 -19.99
CA LEU A 193 -19.32 -0.50 -18.69
C LEU A 193 -20.31 0.30 -17.84
N LYS A 194 -20.86 -0.35 -16.80
CA LYS A 194 -21.89 0.20 -15.91
C LYS A 194 -21.43 1.46 -15.16
N SER A 195 -20.18 1.46 -14.67
CA SER A 195 -19.62 2.55 -13.88
C SER A 195 -18.87 3.51 -14.75
N GLN A 196 -18.97 4.81 -14.47
CA GLN A 196 -18.18 5.82 -15.17
C GLN A 196 -16.67 5.55 -14.94
N PRO A 197 -15.87 5.41 -16.02
CA PRO A 197 -14.46 5.09 -15.90
C PRO A 197 -13.65 6.27 -15.34
N VAL A 198 -12.68 5.96 -14.50
CA VAL A 198 -11.62 6.87 -14.09
C VAL A 198 -10.37 6.56 -14.92
N TYR A 199 -9.91 7.52 -15.71
CA TYR A 199 -8.77 7.32 -16.59
C TYR A 199 -7.45 7.49 -15.87
N ILE A 200 -6.53 6.54 -16.06
CA ILE A 200 -5.16 6.63 -15.54
C ILE A 200 -4.35 7.47 -16.53
N MET A 201 -3.99 8.69 -16.15
CA MET A 201 -3.22 9.61 -16.98
C MET A 201 -1.72 9.37 -16.94
N GLY A 202 -1.22 8.90 -15.80
CA GLY A 202 0.19 8.58 -15.61
C GLY A 202 0.39 7.68 -14.40
N ILE A 203 1.39 6.84 -14.48
CA ILE A 203 1.81 5.95 -13.41
C ILE A 203 3.29 5.64 -13.56
N ALA A 204 4.02 5.61 -12.46
CA ALA A 204 5.43 5.27 -12.46
C ALA A 204 5.86 4.62 -11.15
N GLU A 205 6.90 3.81 -11.25
CA GLU A 205 7.57 3.18 -10.13
C GLU A 205 8.96 3.79 -9.94
N GLY A 206 9.39 3.94 -8.69
CA GLY A 206 10.72 4.43 -8.32
C GLY A 206 11.25 3.71 -7.10
N HIS A 207 12.51 3.28 -7.19
CA HIS A 207 13.22 2.65 -6.09
C HIS A 207 14.28 3.59 -5.52
N PRO A 208 14.54 3.56 -4.21
CA PRO A 208 15.66 4.31 -3.61
C PRO A 208 17.00 3.76 -4.10
N ASP A 209 18.06 4.52 -3.91
CA ASP A 209 19.42 4.16 -4.37
C ASP A 209 20.09 3.07 -3.55
N SER A 210 19.54 2.76 -2.39
CA SER A 210 20.04 1.72 -1.50
C SER A 210 19.01 0.58 -1.39
N PRO A 211 19.47 -0.63 -1.09
CA PRO A 211 18.60 -1.78 -0.95
C PRO A 211 17.57 -1.62 0.17
N SER A 212 17.07 -2.62 0.74
CA SER A 212 15.84 -2.71 1.49
C SER A 212 15.76 -1.90 2.80
N ALA A 213 16.89 -1.66 3.48
CA ALA A 213 16.85 -1.08 4.83
C ALA A 213 16.92 0.45 4.83
N ILE A 214 16.05 1.09 5.58
CA ILE A 214 16.03 2.55 5.76
C ILE A 214 17.35 3.05 6.32
N THR A 215 17.89 2.37 7.32
CA THR A 215 19.13 2.73 8.01
C THR A 215 20.39 2.62 7.15
N GLN A 216 20.32 1.90 6.04
CA GLN A 216 21.45 1.71 5.11
C GLN A 216 21.45 2.69 3.94
N ARG A 217 20.49 3.61 3.88
CA ARG A 217 20.40 4.62 2.81
C ARG A 217 21.34 5.77 3.09
N PRO A 218 22.07 6.27 2.09
CA PRO A 218 22.89 7.46 2.23
C PRO A 218 22.08 8.69 2.64
N ASP A 219 20.87 8.83 2.09
CA ASP A 219 19.88 9.83 2.49
C ASP A 219 18.56 9.15 2.79
N ILE A 220 18.17 9.14 4.07
CA ILE A 220 16.92 8.54 4.53
C ILE A 220 15.70 9.46 4.36
N THR A 221 15.88 10.69 3.93
CA THR A 221 14.78 11.65 3.64
C THR A 221 14.34 11.59 2.18
N THR A 222 15.15 11.02 1.29
CA THR A 222 14.81 10.85 -0.12
C THR A 222 14.21 9.48 -0.39
N LEU A 223 12.97 9.47 -0.89
CA LEU A 223 12.21 8.27 -1.19
C LEU A 223 12.23 7.95 -2.70
N GLY A 224 11.89 6.71 -3.05
CA GLY A 224 11.70 6.30 -4.43
C GLY A 224 10.69 7.14 -5.22
N THR A 225 9.74 7.77 -4.53
CA THR A 225 8.78 8.72 -5.11
C THR A 225 9.44 9.92 -5.77
N ALA A 226 10.62 10.35 -5.34
CA ALA A 226 11.37 11.42 -5.98
C ALA A 226 11.77 11.06 -7.43
N LYS A 227 11.94 9.77 -7.72
CA LYS A 227 12.23 9.26 -9.08
C LYS A 227 10.96 8.93 -9.87
N ALA A 228 9.91 8.50 -9.18
CA ALA A 228 8.65 8.13 -9.81
C ALA A 228 7.84 9.36 -10.26
N ALA A 229 7.73 10.38 -9.42
CA ALA A 229 6.88 11.54 -9.68
C ALA A 229 7.16 12.24 -11.03
N PRO A 230 8.41 12.58 -11.41
CA PRO A 230 8.68 13.22 -12.70
C PRO A 230 8.34 12.35 -13.93
N ARG A 231 8.10 11.06 -13.73
CA ARG A 231 7.74 10.13 -14.81
C ARG A 231 6.24 9.89 -14.90
N ALA A 232 5.53 10.12 -13.78
CA ALA A 232 4.08 9.95 -13.71
C ALA A 232 3.32 11.22 -14.15
N PHE A 233 3.94 12.39 -14.00
CA PHE A 233 3.43 13.71 -14.36
C PHE A 233 4.14 14.30 -15.59
#